data_62739063ee7b2f7e8a6cc4175174df34
#
_entry.id   62739063ee7b2f7e8a6cc4175174df34
#
_cell.length_a   1.000
_cell.length_b   1.000
_cell.length_c   1.000
_cell.angle_alpha   90.00
_cell.angle_beta   90.00
_cell.angle_gamma   90.00
#
_symmetry.space_group_name_H-M   'P 1'
#
loop_
_entity.id
_entity.type
_entity.pdbx_description
1 polymer ?
#
loop_
_entity_poly.entity_id
_entity_poly.type
_entity_poly.pdbx_seq_one_letter_code
_entity_poly.pdbx_strand_id
1 'polypeptide(L)'
;MRKYQINIDPEQVNEKPGKNDPVFAVISNRVARHRENLSIHEIGENGRAFTRALVKDGIRDKDHFEKQIFLVLDFDENPNYKKIKKRLKKYGIPFTFTYKSLRNSDENPKFRAVFVLDDWIREPALADVLNNLLLEMFNDEKVDGKELLADQNCKELARMFLGGKGIIEKHSCARVTVKDVVDGFHRYYKDKKRENYTKRLKTLAKSLGVEVIN
;
A
#
# COMPACT_ATOMS: atom_id res chain seq x y z
N MET A 1 -16.45 7.30 13.00
CA MET A 1 -15.23 6.86 12.24
C MET A 1 -15.06 7.77 11.03
N ARG A 2 -13.83 8.21 10.74
CA ARG A 2 -13.59 9.10 9.57
C ARG A 2 -13.87 8.33 8.27
N LYS A 3 -14.63 8.97 7.37
CA LYS A 3 -14.90 8.46 6.01
C LYS A 3 -13.93 9.08 5.01
N TYR A 4 -13.59 8.30 3.99
CA TYR A 4 -12.72 8.72 2.90
C TYR A 4 -13.40 8.47 1.57
N GLN A 5 -13.20 9.37 0.62
CA GLN A 5 -13.59 9.13 -0.76
C GLN A 5 -12.64 8.09 -1.37
N ILE A 6 -13.18 7.03 -1.96
CA ILE A 6 -12.41 5.91 -2.49
C ILE A 6 -12.98 5.52 -3.86
N ASN A 7 -12.12 5.26 -4.83
CA ASN A 7 -12.53 4.53 -6.03
C ASN A 7 -12.66 3.05 -5.67
N ILE A 8 -13.86 2.50 -5.77
CA ILE A 8 -14.19 1.16 -5.27
C ILE A 8 -15.24 0.49 -6.17
N ASP A 9 -15.14 -0.82 -6.34
CA ASP A 9 -16.16 -1.60 -7.05
C ASP A 9 -17.49 -1.54 -6.27
N PRO A 10 -18.61 -1.18 -6.88
CA PRO A 10 -19.93 -1.28 -6.25
C PRO A 10 -20.31 -2.72 -5.90
N GLU A 11 -19.69 -3.71 -6.56
CA GLU A 11 -19.95 -5.12 -6.35
C GLU A 11 -18.87 -5.81 -5.53
N GLN A 12 -19.27 -6.85 -4.80
CA GLN A 12 -18.32 -7.71 -4.09
C GLN A 12 -17.65 -8.69 -5.05
N VAL A 13 -16.36 -8.94 -4.82
CA VAL A 13 -15.59 -9.95 -5.53
C VAL A 13 -15.37 -11.12 -4.56
N ASN A 14 -16.04 -12.22 -4.77
CA ASN A 14 -15.97 -13.39 -3.88
C ASN A 14 -14.73 -14.24 -4.10
N GLU A 15 -14.24 -14.28 -5.35
CA GLU A 15 -13.05 -15.02 -5.74
C GLU A 15 -12.15 -14.16 -6.62
N LYS A 16 -10.83 -14.39 -6.51
CA LYS A 16 -9.87 -13.71 -7.38
C LYS A 16 -9.97 -14.29 -8.79
N PRO A 17 -10.34 -13.49 -9.82
CA PRO A 17 -10.39 -13.94 -11.20
C PRO A 17 -9.04 -14.52 -11.67
N GLY A 18 -9.05 -15.39 -12.66
CA GLY A 18 -7.86 -15.93 -13.31
C GLY A 18 -7.01 -14.83 -13.96
N LYS A 19 -5.74 -15.10 -14.24
CA LYS A 19 -4.80 -14.09 -14.76
C LYS A 19 -5.25 -13.42 -16.06
N ASN A 20 -5.95 -14.15 -16.93
CA ASN A 20 -6.44 -13.67 -18.24
C ASN A 20 -7.97 -13.59 -18.28
N ASP A 21 -8.64 -13.59 -17.13
CA ASP A 21 -10.07 -13.51 -17.06
C ASP A 21 -10.56 -12.11 -17.43
N PRO A 22 -11.45 -11.95 -18.43
CA PRO A 22 -11.99 -10.66 -18.84
C PRO A 22 -12.74 -9.94 -17.71
N VAL A 23 -13.16 -10.64 -16.67
CA VAL A 23 -13.77 -10.06 -15.46
C VAL A 23 -12.83 -9.05 -14.78
N PHE A 24 -11.50 -9.22 -14.88
CA PHE A 24 -10.55 -8.21 -14.38
C PHE A 24 -10.74 -6.84 -15.03
N ALA A 25 -10.97 -6.79 -16.34
CA ALA A 25 -11.21 -5.54 -17.05
C ALA A 25 -12.55 -4.91 -16.62
N VAL A 26 -13.58 -5.73 -16.41
CA VAL A 26 -14.88 -5.27 -15.92
C VAL A 26 -14.77 -4.66 -14.53
N ILE A 27 -14.14 -5.37 -13.58
CA ILE A 27 -13.88 -4.87 -12.21
C ILE A 27 -13.08 -3.57 -12.27
N SER A 28 -12.00 -3.54 -13.07
CA SER A 28 -11.14 -2.36 -13.22
C SER A 28 -11.92 -1.14 -13.70
N ASN A 29 -12.81 -1.30 -14.68
CA ASN A 29 -13.66 -0.23 -15.19
C ASN A 29 -14.68 0.26 -14.15
N ARG A 30 -15.30 -0.65 -13.40
CA ARG A 30 -16.24 -0.28 -12.33
C ARG A 30 -15.53 0.51 -11.24
N VAL A 31 -14.37 0.03 -10.76
CA VAL A 31 -13.55 0.71 -9.75
C VAL A 31 -13.14 2.11 -10.23
N ALA A 32 -12.70 2.27 -11.49
CA ALA A 32 -12.27 3.56 -12.00
C ALA A 32 -13.40 4.60 -12.02
N ARG A 33 -14.64 4.18 -12.30
CA ARG A 33 -15.80 5.05 -12.51
C ARG A 33 -16.65 5.28 -11.27
N HIS A 34 -16.49 4.44 -10.23
CA HIS A 34 -17.33 4.51 -9.05
C HIS A 34 -16.56 5.01 -7.84
N ARG A 35 -17.14 6.00 -7.13
CA ARG A 35 -16.56 6.59 -5.91
C ARG A 35 -17.58 6.57 -4.78
N GLU A 36 -17.12 6.18 -3.61
CA GLU A 36 -17.91 6.22 -2.38
C GLU A 36 -17.16 6.90 -1.24
N ASN A 37 -17.93 7.48 -0.30
CA ASN A 37 -17.43 7.93 0.99
C ASN A 37 -17.70 6.86 2.03
N LEU A 38 -16.69 6.07 2.38
CA LEU A 38 -16.84 4.95 3.32
C LEU A 38 -15.72 4.87 4.34
N SER A 39 -15.97 4.11 5.39
CA SER A 39 -14.93 3.75 6.35
C SER A 39 -13.93 2.83 5.67
N ILE A 40 -12.64 3.15 5.82
CA ILE A 40 -11.57 2.37 5.16
C ILE A 40 -11.58 0.88 5.53
N HIS A 41 -12.11 0.52 6.69
CA HIS A 41 -12.17 -0.89 7.13
C HIS A 41 -13.14 -1.74 6.29
N GLU A 42 -14.15 -1.12 5.69
CA GLU A 42 -15.10 -1.80 4.81
C GLU A 42 -14.41 -2.47 3.62
N ILE A 43 -13.27 -1.93 3.18
CA ILE A 43 -12.42 -2.55 2.14
C ILE A 43 -11.94 -3.94 2.55
N GLY A 44 -11.54 -4.10 3.81
CA GLY A 44 -11.03 -5.38 4.33
C GLY A 44 -12.11 -6.41 4.65
N GLU A 45 -13.36 -5.98 4.83
CA GLU A 45 -14.49 -6.81 5.28
C GLU A 45 -15.36 -7.31 4.13
N ASN A 46 -15.56 -6.47 3.10
CA ASN A 46 -16.64 -6.67 2.12
C ASN A 46 -16.20 -7.23 0.76
N GLY A 47 -14.95 -7.60 0.58
CA GLY A 47 -14.46 -8.17 -0.68
C GLY A 47 -14.46 -7.24 -1.89
N ARG A 48 -14.79 -5.94 -1.73
CA ARG A 48 -14.91 -4.97 -2.82
C ARG A 48 -13.52 -4.52 -3.30
N ALA A 49 -13.31 -4.55 -4.61
CA ALA A 49 -12.05 -4.07 -5.19
C ALA A 49 -11.95 -2.55 -5.12
N PHE A 50 -10.74 -2.03 -4.92
CA PHE A 50 -10.50 -0.58 -4.77
C PHE A 50 -9.14 -0.16 -5.32
N THR A 51 -8.94 1.15 -5.54
CA THR A 51 -7.63 1.75 -5.78
C THR A 51 -7.18 2.56 -4.57
N ARG A 52 -5.86 2.59 -4.32
CA ARG A 52 -5.29 3.42 -3.24
C ARG A 52 -5.30 4.91 -3.55
N ALA A 53 -5.32 5.26 -4.84
CA ALA A 53 -5.44 6.63 -5.34
C ALA A 53 -6.83 6.86 -5.93
N LEU A 54 -7.34 8.08 -5.85
CA LEU A 54 -8.43 8.52 -6.71
C LEU A 54 -7.90 8.76 -8.11
N VAL A 55 -8.69 8.36 -9.12
CA VAL A 55 -8.37 8.56 -10.53
C VAL A 55 -9.42 9.43 -11.20
N LYS A 56 -9.00 10.22 -12.19
CA LYS A 56 -9.89 11.12 -13.00
C LYS A 56 -10.49 10.37 -14.18
N ASP A 57 -11.52 10.93 -14.75
CA ASP A 57 -12.13 10.56 -16.05
C ASP A 57 -12.56 9.09 -16.15
N GLY A 58 -12.66 8.37 -15.04
CA GLY A 58 -12.97 6.95 -15.00
C GLY A 58 -11.89 6.07 -15.64
N ILE A 59 -10.65 6.53 -15.67
CA ILE A 59 -9.50 5.81 -16.23
C ILE A 59 -8.49 5.50 -15.15
N ARG A 60 -8.11 4.22 -15.06
CA ARG A 60 -7.21 3.70 -14.02
C ARG A 60 -5.80 3.53 -14.55
N ASP A 61 -5.07 4.62 -14.65
CA ASP A 61 -3.65 4.66 -14.94
C ASP A 61 -2.95 5.79 -14.17
N LYS A 62 -1.64 5.94 -14.37
CA LYS A 62 -0.83 6.95 -13.67
C LYS A 62 -1.11 8.38 -14.15
N ASP A 63 -1.51 8.56 -15.42
CA ASP A 63 -1.70 9.87 -16.03
C ASP A 63 -3.02 10.50 -15.57
N HIS A 64 -3.96 9.65 -15.12
CA HIS A 64 -5.24 10.05 -14.53
C HIS A 64 -5.22 10.05 -12.99
N PHE A 65 -4.04 10.04 -12.36
CA PHE A 65 -3.91 10.20 -10.91
C PHE A 65 -4.51 11.53 -10.46
N GLU A 66 -5.33 11.51 -9.41
CA GLU A 66 -5.88 12.72 -8.80
C GLU A 66 -5.24 13.01 -7.44
N LYS A 67 -5.33 12.09 -6.53
CA LYS A 67 -4.77 12.17 -5.17
C LYS A 67 -4.76 10.82 -4.48
N GLN A 68 -3.90 10.66 -3.48
CA GLN A 68 -3.74 9.43 -2.71
C GLN A 68 -3.83 9.69 -1.21
N ILE A 69 -4.55 8.84 -0.47
CA ILE A 69 -4.63 8.88 1.00
C ILE A 69 -4.17 7.57 1.64
N PHE A 70 -3.98 6.51 0.86
CA PHE A 70 -3.58 5.20 1.35
C PHE A 70 -2.25 4.76 0.77
N LEU A 71 -1.40 4.16 1.61
CA LEU A 71 -0.34 3.27 1.17
C LEU A 71 -0.79 1.84 1.46
N VAL A 72 -0.46 0.91 0.57
CA VAL A 72 -0.88 -0.50 0.70
C VAL A 72 0.30 -1.40 0.36
N LEU A 73 0.60 -2.36 1.24
CA LEU A 73 1.51 -3.47 0.96
C LEU A 73 0.73 -4.78 0.87
N ASP A 74 1.01 -5.57 -0.14
CA ASP A 74 0.42 -6.90 -0.37
C ASP A 74 1.47 -7.98 -0.11
N PHE A 75 1.18 -8.92 0.78
CA PHE A 75 2.07 -9.98 1.19
C PHE A 75 1.48 -11.32 0.78
N ASP A 76 2.05 -11.92 -0.26
CA ASP A 76 1.50 -13.10 -0.95
C ASP A 76 2.39 -14.35 -0.85
N GLU A 77 3.68 -14.22 -0.48
CA GLU A 77 4.65 -15.32 -0.48
C GLU A 77 4.90 -15.85 0.93
N ASN A 78 3.91 -16.57 1.48
CA ASN A 78 3.98 -17.17 2.82
C ASN A 78 4.48 -16.19 3.91
N PRO A 79 3.84 -15.02 4.05
CA PRO A 79 4.32 -13.95 4.92
C PRO A 79 4.24 -14.31 6.40
N ASN A 80 5.26 -13.91 7.15
CA ASN A 80 5.24 -13.99 8.61
C ASN A 80 4.69 -12.68 9.21
N TYR A 81 3.42 -12.67 9.56
CA TYR A 81 2.72 -11.50 10.09
C TYR A 81 3.44 -10.87 11.31
N LYS A 82 3.89 -11.70 12.27
CA LYS A 82 4.57 -11.20 13.48
C LYS A 82 5.90 -10.50 13.15
N LYS A 83 6.69 -11.05 12.22
CA LYS A 83 7.95 -10.44 11.78
C LYS A 83 7.71 -9.14 11.01
N ILE A 84 6.71 -9.10 10.13
CA ILE A 84 6.32 -7.89 9.39
C ILE A 84 5.90 -6.79 10.36
N LYS A 85 5.03 -7.09 11.32
CA LYS A 85 4.61 -6.16 12.36
C LYS A 85 5.79 -5.65 13.21
N LYS A 86 6.71 -6.54 13.61
CA LYS A 86 7.93 -6.16 14.33
C LYS A 86 8.81 -5.21 13.52
N ARG A 87 8.93 -5.43 12.21
CA ARG A 87 9.68 -4.56 11.30
C ARG A 87 9.04 -3.16 11.20
N LEU A 88 7.74 -3.08 10.95
CA LEU A 88 7.00 -1.81 10.91
C LEU A 88 7.17 -1.03 12.22
N LYS A 89 7.04 -1.70 13.37
CA LYS A 89 7.28 -1.08 14.68
C LYS A 89 8.71 -0.59 14.84
N LYS A 90 9.70 -1.40 14.42
CA LYS A 90 11.14 -1.05 14.48
C LYS A 90 11.44 0.25 13.73
N TYR A 91 10.81 0.44 12.57
CA TYR A 91 11.03 1.62 11.73
C TYR A 91 10.02 2.75 11.98
N GLY A 92 9.11 2.57 12.96
CA GLY A 92 8.18 3.61 13.38
C GLY A 92 7.11 3.94 12.35
N ILE A 93 6.67 2.93 11.58
CA ILE A 93 5.61 3.08 10.58
C ILE A 93 4.37 2.31 11.05
N PRO A 94 3.38 3.00 11.67
CA PRO A 94 2.18 2.34 12.12
C PRO A 94 1.23 2.05 10.94
N PHE A 95 0.73 0.83 10.84
CA PHE A 95 -0.39 0.55 9.92
C PHE A 95 -1.73 0.92 10.58
N THR A 96 -2.71 1.28 9.75
CA THR A 96 -4.07 1.58 10.22
C THR A 96 -4.88 0.30 10.42
N PHE A 97 -4.76 -0.65 9.48
CA PHE A 97 -5.33 -1.98 9.62
C PHE A 97 -4.65 -2.98 8.69
N THR A 98 -4.85 -4.25 8.97
CA THR A 98 -4.46 -5.37 8.10
C THR A 98 -5.65 -6.27 7.86
N TYR A 99 -5.74 -6.86 6.67
CA TYR A 99 -6.84 -7.73 6.30
C TYR A 99 -6.38 -8.94 5.48
N LYS A 100 -7.13 -10.04 5.60
CA LYS A 100 -6.91 -11.27 4.81
C LYS A 100 -7.28 -11.02 3.36
N SER A 101 -6.39 -11.34 2.41
CA SER A 101 -6.73 -11.26 0.98
C SER A 101 -7.72 -12.35 0.57
N LEU A 102 -8.33 -12.24 -0.61
CA LEU A 102 -9.32 -13.22 -1.10
C LEU A 102 -8.74 -14.66 -1.22
N ARG A 103 -7.44 -14.79 -1.47
CA ARG A 103 -6.75 -16.08 -1.58
C ARG A 103 -6.05 -16.52 -0.28
N ASN A 104 -6.37 -15.88 0.84
CA ASN A 104 -5.82 -16.33 2.12
C ASN A 104 -6.40 -17.69 2.52
N SER A 105 -5.53 -18.59 2.95
CA SER A 105 -5.88 -19.82 3.67
C SER A 105 -4.91 -20.04 4.82
N ASP A 106 -5.17 -21.02 5.66
CA ASP A 106 -4.29 -21.34 6.79
C ASP A 106 -2.97 -21.95 6.30
N GLU A 107 -3.00 -22.71 5.19
CA GLU A 107 -1.81 -23.30 4.56
C GLU A 107 -1.01 -22.28 3.74
N ASN A 108 -1.68 -21.25 3.24
CA ASN A 108 -1.06 -20.21 2.42
C ASN A 108 -1.55 -18.82 2.86
N PRO A 109 -1.04 -18.32 3.98
CA PRO A 109 -1.46 -17.03 4.51
C PRO A 109 -1.12 -15.89 3.55
N LYS A 110 -2.09 -15.01 3.32
CA LYS A 110 -1.97 -13.83 2.46
C LYS A 110 -2.73 -12.67 3.05
N PHE A 111 -2.07 -11.54 3.19
CA PHE A 111 -2.73 -10.37 3.77
C PHE A 111 -2.20 -9.06 3.19
N ARG A 112 -2.94 -7.99 3.43
CA ARG A 112 -2.55 -6.62 3.10
C ARG A 112 -2.45 -5.75 4.33
N ALA A 113 -1.44 -4.89 4.35
CA ALA A 113 -1.29 -3.84 5.34
C ALA A 113 -1.65 -2.50 4.70
N VAL A 114 -2.58 -1.77 5.32
CA VAL A 114 -3.05 -0.46 4.85
C VAL A 114 -2.63 0.62 5.84
N PHE A 115 -2.04 1.66 5.29
CA PHE A 115 -1.56 2.83 6.01
C PHE A 115 -2.34 4.05 5.52
N VAL A 116 -3.06 4.70 6.40
CA VAL A 116 -3.78 5.93 6.07
C VAL A 116 -2.84 7.10 6.32
N LEU A 117 -2.62 7.92 5.31
CA LEU A 117 -1.86 9.15 5.44
C LEU A 117 -2.64 10.19 6.27
N ASP A 118 -1.92 11.08 6.91
CA ASP A 118 -2.51 12.20 7.68
C ASP A 118 -3.20 13.22 6.76
N ASP A 119 -2.67 13.41 5.54
CA ASP A 119 -3.26 14.27 4.51
C ASP A 119 -3.16 13.65 3.11
N TRP A 120 -3.92 14.21 2.18
CA TRP A 120 -3.96 13.81 0.78
C TRP A 120 -2.68 14.21 0.05
N ILE A 121 -2.05 13.26 -0.61
CA ILE A 121 -0.96 13.52 -1.56
C ILE A 121 -1.57 13.80 -2.93
N ARG A 122 -1.33 14.99 -3.47
CA ARG A 122 -1.83 15.44 -4.78
C ARG A 122 -0.78 15.35 -5.89
N GLU A 123 0.50 15.32 -5.50
CA GLU A 123 1.62 15.23 -6.41
C GLU A 123 1.93 13.77 -6.76
N PRO A 124 1.75 13.33 -8.04
CA PRO A 124 2.01 11.94 -8.43
C PRO A 124 3.44 11.49 -8.12
N ALA A 125 4.42 12.38 -8.31
CA ALA A 125 5.82 12.09 -8.03
C ALA A 125 6.06 11.79 -6.53
N LEU A 126 5.44 12.55 -5.63
CA LEU A 126 5.53 12.31 -4.19
C LEU A 126 4.85 10.99 -3.81
N ALA A 127 3.66 10.72 -4.37
CA ALA A 127 2.94 9.47 -4.13
C ALA A 127 3.75 8.25 -4.60
N ASP A 128 4.37 8.33 -5.79
CA ASP A 128 5.25 7.28 -6.33
C ASP A 128 6.45 7.05 -5.41
N VAL A 129 7.10 8.10 -4.97
CA VAL A 129 8.24 8.01 -4.04
C VAL A 129 7.83 7.32 -2.74
N LEU A 130 6.75 7.74 -2.09
CA LEU A 130 6.29 7.13 -0.83
C LEU A 130 5.96 5.65 -0.98
N ASN A 131 5.29 5.27 -2.07
CA ASN A 131 5.00 3.88 -2.39
C ASN A 131 6.28 3.06 -2.55
N ASN A 132 7.28 3.59 -3.25
CA ASN A 132 8.56 2.92 -3.46
C ASN A 132 9.38 2.81 -2.17
N LEU A 133 9.42 3.85 -1.33
CA LEU A 133 10.13 3.82 -0.05
C LEU A 133 9.57 2.76 0.90
N LEU A 134 8.24 2.76 1.04
CA LEU A 134 7.57 1.78 1.89
C LEU A 134 7.81 0.36 1.38
N LEU A 135 7.69 0.14 0.07
CA LEU A 135 7.91 -1.16 -0.55
C LEU A 135 9.35 -1.64 -0.39
N GLU A 136 10.33 -0.77 -0.54
CA GLU A 136 11.75 -1.13 -0.46
C GLU A 136 12.15 -1.70 0.90
N MET A 137 11.49 -1.25 1.98
CA MET A 137 11.70 -1.82 3.32
C MET A 137 11.25 -3.30 3.43
N PHE A 138 10.53 -3.81 2.42
CA PHE A 138 10.02 -5.18 2.35
C PHE A 138 10.42 -5.88 1.03
N ASN A 139 11.60 -5.56 0.48
CA ASN A 139 12.06 -6.04 -0.82
C ASN A 139 13.41 -6.77 -0.76
N ASP A 140 13.87 -7.19 0.39
CA ASP A 140 15.18 -7.81 0.54
C ASP A 140 15.09 -9.30 0.88
N GLU A 141 14.88 -10.13 -0.14
CA GLU A 141 14.81 -11.58 -0.01
C GLU A 141 16.12 -12.19 0.52
N LYS A 142 17.27 -11.62 0.16
CA LYS A 142 18.59 -12.15 0.54
C LYS A 142 18.88 -12.00 2.03
N VAL A 143 18.38 -10.92 2.61
CA VAL A 143 18.65 -10.58 4.02
C VAL A 143 17.54 -11.08 4.94
N ASP A 144 16.29 -11.01 4.49
CA ASP A 144 15.12 -11.17 5.35
C ASP A 144 14.26 -12.39 5.01
N GLY A 145 14.57 -13.07 3.90
CA GLY A 145 13.79 -14.21 3.39
C GLY A 145 12.44 -13.81 2.80
N LYS A 146 11.80 -14.75 2.11
CA LYS A 146 10.52 -14.52 1.40
C LYS A 146 9.37 -14.12 2.33
N GLU A 147 9.39 -14.55 3.58
CA GLU A 147 8.32 -14.28 4.55
C GLU A 147 8.11 -12.80 4.91
N LEU A 148 9.02 -11.92 4.46
CA LEU A 148 8.94 -10.48 4.64
C LEU A 148 8.79 -9.72 3.33
N LEU A 149 8.68 -10.41 2.19
CA LEU A 149 8.54 -9.76 0.89
C LEU A 149 7.12 -9.26 0.64
N ALA A 150 7.02 -8.03 0.15
CA ALA A 150 5.79 -7.49 -0.41
C ALA A 150 5.80 -7.59 -1.94
N ASP A 151 4.60 -7.72 -2.55
CA ASP A 151 4.43 -7.72 -4.00
C ASP A 151 4.99 -6.42 -4.62
N GLN A 152 5.93 -6.57 -5.55
CA GLN A 152 6.63 -5.47 -6.20
C GLN A 152 5.69 -4.54 -6.99
N ASN A 153 4.54 -5.01 -7.41
CA ASN A 153 3.55 -4.19 -8.09
C ASN A 153 2.85 -3.20 -7.13
N CYS A 154 3.08 -3.29 -5.82
CA CYS A 154 2.60 -2.27 -4.87
C CYS A 154 3.19 -0.87 -5.10
N LYS A 155 4.18 -0.69 -5.97
CA LYS A 155 4.67 0.63 -6.38
C LYS A 155 3.72 1.38 -7.33
N GLU A 156 2.92 0.68 -8.14
CA GLU A 156 2.06 1.28 -9.18
C GLU A 156 1.03 2.24 -8.58
N LEU A 157 0.99 3.51 -9.04
CA LEU A 157 0.10 4.55 -8.51
C LEU A 157 -1.38 4.19 -8.57
N ALA A 158 -1.83 3.70 -9.72
CA ALA A 158 -3.22 3.33 -9.97
C ALA A 158 -3.51 1.85 -9.72
N ARG A 159 -2.68 1.16 -8.87
CA ARG A 159 -2.91 -0.25 -8.58
C ARG A 159 -4.28 -0.49 -7.97
N MET A 160 -4.97 -1.44 -8.54
CA MET A 160 -6.20 -2.01 -7.98
C MET A 160 -5.87 -3.15 -7.02
N PHE A 161 -6.50 -3.13 -5.88
CA PHE A 161 -6.47 -4.21 -4.90
C PHE A 161 -7.86 -4.82 -4.81
N LEU A 162 -7.94 -6.14 -4.82
CA LEU A 162 -9.18 -6.83 -4.47
C LEU A 162 -9.40 -6.70 -2.96
N GLY A 163 -10.63 -6.57 -2.52
CA GLY A 163 -10.96 -6.47 -1.09
C GLY A 163 -10.63 -7.74 -0.30
N GLY A 164 -11.00 -7.76 0.96
CA GLY A 164 -10.60 -8.78 1.90
C GLY A 164 -11.71 -9.72 2.35
N LYS A 165 -11.31 -10.78 3.06
CA LYS A 165 -12.17 -11.75 3.75
C LYS A 165 -12.18 -11.55 5.27
N GLY A 166 -11.93 -10.37 5.75
CA GLY A 166 -11.95 -10.01 7.17
C GLY A 166 -10.68 -9.33 7.67
N ILE A 167 -10.86 -8.52 8.68
CA ILE A 167 -9.80 -7.77 9.36
C ILE A 167 -8.99 -8.71 10.24
N ILE A 168 -7.66 -8.58 10.21
CA ILE A 168 -6.73 -9.27 11.12
C ILE A 168 -6.47 -8.40 12.34
N GLU A 169 -6.11 -7.14 12.13
CA GLU A 169 -5.79 -6.18 13.19
C GLU A 169 -6.15 -4.77 12.76
N LYS A 170 -6.54 -3.92 13.72
CA LYS A 170 -7.08 -2.58 13.47
C LYS A 170 -6.57 -1.57 14.48
N HIS A 171 -6.05 -0.45 13.98
CA HIS A 171 -5.59 0.70 14.74
C HIS A 171 -6.26 1.97 14.18
N SER A 172 -7.53 2.16 14.46
CA SER A 172 -8.40 3.15 13.78
C SER A 172 -7.91 4.61 13.83
N CYS A 173 -7.10 4.95 14.83
CA CYS A 173 -6.52 6.28 14.98
C CYS A 173 -5.11 6.42 14.40
N ALA A 174 -4.47 5.31 13.99
CA ALA A 174 -3.13 5.36 13.41
C ALA A 174 -3.14 6.09 12.06
N ARG A 175 -2.24 7.03 11.91
CA ARG A 175 -1.97 7.77 10.67
C ARG A 175 -0.48 7.76 10.43
N VAL A 176 -0.10 7.86 9.18
CA VAL A 176 1.29 7.92 8.73
C VAL A 176 1.49 9.25 8.05
N THR A 177 2.48 10.01 8.49
CA THR A 177 2.92 11.23 7.81
C THR A 177 3.94 10.89 6.70
N VAL A 178 4.13 11.80 5.77
CA VAL A 178 5.25 11.73 4.81
C VAL A 178 6.57 11.56 5.56
N LYS A 179 6.73 12.32 6.66
CA LYS A 179 7.92 12.27 7.51
C LYS A 179 8.14 10.88 8.14
N ASP A 180 7.08 10.21 8.60
CA ASP A 180 7.22 8.87 9.19
C ASP A 180 7.76 7.86 8.18
N VAL A 181 7.29 7.92 6.92
CA VAL A 181 7.78 7.04 5.85
C VAL A 181 9.25 7.32 5.53
N VAL A 182 9.62 8.59 5.38
CA VAL A 182 11.00 9.00 5.10
C VAL A 182 11.95 8.63 6.24
N ASP A 183 11.58 8.93 7.49
CA ASP A 183 12.38 8.60 8.68
C ASP A 183 12.49 7.08 8.88
N GLY A 184 11.39 6.35 8.62
CA GLY A 184 11.38 4.89 8.68
C GLY A 184 12.33 4.26 7.67
N PHE A 185 12.30 4.76 6.45
CA PHE A 185 13.21 4.37 5.39
C PHE A 185 14.67 4.72 5.73
N HIS A 186 14.93 5.90 6.30
CA HIS A 186 16.23 6.30 6.80
C HIS A 186 16.75 5.29 7.83
N ARG A 187 15.95 4.97 8.85
CA ARG A 187 16.32 3.97 9.88
C ARG A 187 16.59 2.60 9.27
N TYR A 188 15.78 2.17 8.31
CA TYR A 188 15.96 0.91 7.60
C TYR A 188 17.31 0.85 6.87
N TYR A 189 17.66 1.90 6.10
CA TYR A 189 18.90 1.96 5.36
C TYR A 189 20.14 1.99 6.27
N LYS A 190 20.09 2.76 7.33
CA LYS A 190 21.16 2.84 8.33
C LYS A 190 21.40 1.48 9.01
N ASP A 191 20.29 0.80 9.36
CA ASP A 191 20.33 -0.52 9.98
C ASP A 191 20.94 -1.59 9.07
N LYS A 192 20.66 -1.52 7.77
CA LYS A 192 21.18 -2.46 6.77
C LYS A 192 22.60 -2.14 6.28
N LYS A 193 23.24 -1.10 6.79
CA LYS A 193 24.63 -0.67 6.44
C LYS A 193 24.86 -0.57 4.93
N ARG A 194 23.91 -0.06 4.17
CA ARG A 194 24.01 0.00 2.70
C ARG A 194 24.91 1.16 2.26
N GLU A 195 25.98 0.86 1.53
CA GLU A 195 27.04 1.79 1.13
C GLU A 195 26.56 3.01 0.32
N ASN A 196 25.49 2.87 -0.44
CA ASN A 196 24.93 3.95 -1.28
C ASN A 196 23.84 4.79 -0.62
N TYR A 197 23.70 4.69 0.68
CA TYR A 197 22.65 5.35 1.45
C TYR A 197 22.59 6.87 1.20
N THR A 198 23.71 7.58 1.38
CA THR A 198 23.75 9.05 1.24
C THR A 198 23.41 9.52 -0.17
N LYS A 199 23.89 8.79 -1.21
CA LYS A 199 23.60 9.12 -2.61
C LYS A 199 22.10 8.96 -2.92
N ARG A 200 21.50 7.89 -2.45
CA ARG A 200 20.07 7.60 -2.70
C ARG A 200 19.14 8.54 -1.93
N LEU A 201 19.50 8.89 -0.69
CA LEU A 201 18.80 9.91 0.10
C LEU A 201 18.87 11.29 -0.57
N LYS A 202 20.02 11.70 -1.06
CA LYS A 202 20.18 12.97 -1.79
C LYS A 202 19.36 13.00 -3.08
N THR A 203 19.36 11.89 -3.85
CA THR A 203 18.55 11.78 -5.06
C THR A 203 17.05 11.88 -4.72
N LEU A 204 16.63 11.21 -3.65
CA LEU A 204 15.26 11.23 -3.18
C LEU A 204 14.83 12.60 -2.69
N ALA A 205 15.64 13.22 -1.82
CA ALA A 205 15.38 14.55 -1.30
C ALA A 205 15.29 15.59 -2.43
N LYS A 206 16.17 15.50 -3.43
CA LYS A 206 16.12 16.34 -4.62
C LYS A 206 14.80 16.14 -5.41
N SER A 207 14.33 14.89 -5.56
CA SER A 207 13.06 14.60 -6.23
C SER A 207 11.83 15.10 -5.45
N LEU A 208 11.96 15.26 -4.14
CA LEU A 208 10.91 15.77 -3.25
C LEU A 208 11.00 17.28 -2.99
N GLY A 209 12.02 17.97 -3.54
CA GLY A 209 12.27 19.38 -3.24
C GLY A 209 12.67 19.65 -1.78
N VAL A 210 13.20 18.63 -1.07
CA VAL A 210 13.58 18.70 0.35
C VAL A 210 15.11 18.71 0.46
N GLU A 211 15.66 19.58 1.28
CA GLU A 211 17.09 19.54 1.62
C GLU A 211 17.37 18.43 2.65
N VAL A 212 18.40 17.61 2.36
CA VAL A 212 18.95 16.68 3.36
C VAL A 212 19.89 17.46 4.26
N ILE A 213 19.48 17.70 5.48
CA ILE A 213 20.37 18.18 6.53
C ILE A 213 21.32 17.02 6.89
N ASN A 214 22.63 17.22 6.70
CA ASN A 214 23.69 16.23 6.99
C ASN A 214 23.83 15.97 8.49
#